data_3a3acb2815d08d2910114755b29f9126
#
_entry.id   3a3acb2815d08d2910114755b29f9126
#
_cell.length_a   1.000
_cell.length_b   1.000
_cell.length_c   1.000
_cell.angle_alpha   90.00
_cell.angle_beta   90.00
_cell.angle_gamma   90.00
#
_symmetry.space_group_name_H-M   'P 1'
#
loop_
_entity.id
_entity.type
_entity.pdbx_description
1 polymer ?
#
loop_
_entity_poly.entity_id
_entity_poly.type
_entity_poly.pdbx_seq_one_letter_code
_entity_poly.pdbx_strand_id
1 'polypeptide(L)'
;MRKLTQRTEAVVNLRALEHNVKNIRARLGSGVEIMAVLKGDGYGHGEKGIYPTLKSCGIERYAVAVWEEGASLRNAGCTEPILLLGDTCDGQLENLIKFNLTPAIFSLDTAEKLNTLAKWGGVTQPVHIKIDTGMSRIGFPADESAVESVRRISEMSNLEITGAFTHF
;
A
#
# COMPACT_ATOMS: atom_id res chain seq x y z
N MET A 1 -15.05 11.29 -37.84
CA MET A 1 -14.11 11.80 -36.80
C MET A 1 -12.70 11.43 -37.22
N ARG A 2 -11.79 12.36 -37.47
CA ARG A 2 -10.37 12.11 -37.74
C ARG A 2 -9.75 11.56 -36.45
N LYS A 3 -9.24 10.31 -36.45
CA LYS A 3 -8.35 9.82 -35.39
C LYS A 3 -7.16 10.75 -35.31
N LEU A 4 -7.00 11.46 -34.18
CA LEU A 4 -5.76 12.17 -33.89
C LEU A 4 -4.67 11.10 -33.85
N THR A 5 -3.75 11.14 -34.81
CA THR A 5 -2.56 10.30 -34.80
C THR A 5 -1.67 10.77 -33.67
N GLN A 6 -1.63 9.99 -32.57
CA GLN A 6 -0.69 10.24 -31.47
C GLN A 6 0.74 10.07 -32.01
N ARG A 7 1.60 11.08 -31.75
CA ARG A 7 3.01 11.02 -32.16
C ARG A 7 3.85 10.04 -31.38
N THR A 8 3.38 9.66 -30.19
CA THR A 8 4.07 8.78 -29.26
C THR A 8 3.06 7.90 -28.56
N GLU A 9 3.33 6.62 -28.44
CA GLU A 9 2.50 5.64 -27.76
C GLU A 9 3.36 4.81 -26.81
N ALA A 10 2.87 4.61 -25.59
CA ALA A 10 3.45 3.64 -24.64
C ALA A 10 2.64 2.36 -24.71
N VAL A 11 3.25 1.28 -25.16
CA VAL A 11 2.60 -0.04 -25.27
C VAL A 11 3.01 -0.92 -24.10
N VAL A 12 2.03 -1.33 -23.29
CA VAL A 12 2.25 -2.25 -22.18
C VAL A 12 1.87 -3.67 -22.60
N ASN A 13 2.85 -4.57 -22.54
CA ASN A 13 2.65 -5.98 -22.86
C ASN A 13 2.19 -6.78 -21.62
N LEU A 14 0.88 -7.01 -21.50
CA LEU A 14 0.30 -7.72 -20.37
C LEU A 14 0.79 -9.17 -20.24
N ARG A 15 1.08 -9.87 -21.37
CA ARG A 15 1.65 -11.23 -21.34
C ARG A 15 3.06 -11.26 -20.74
N ALA A 16 3.85 -10.20 -20.99
CA ALA A 16 5.16 -10.07 -20.36
C ALA A 16 5.03 -9.86 -18.85
N LEU A 17 4.02 -9.08 -18.41
CA LEU A 17 3.70 -8.91 -17.00
C LEU A 17 3.32 -10.24 -16.33
N GLU A 18 2.42 -11.01 -16.94
CA GLU A 18 2.05 -12.36 -16.47
C GLU A 18 3.27 -13.29 -16.35
N HIS A 19 4.13 -13.29 -17.37
CA HIS A 19 5.36 -14.07 -17.39
C HIS A 19 6.29 -13.69 -16.24
N ASN A 20 6.45 -12.38 -15.99
CA ASN A 20 7.29 -11.87 -14.91
C ASN A 20 6.76 -12.30 -13.54
N VAL A 21 5.43 -12.19 -13.29
CA VAL A 21 4.81 -12.64 -12.05
C VAL A 21 5.04 -14.14 -11.82
N LYS A 22 4.87 -14.97 -12.87
CA LYS A 22 5.12 -16.42 -12.80
C LYS A 22 6.57 -16.73 -12.44
N ASN A 23 7.54 -16.03 -13.07
CA ASN A 23 8.96 -16.21 -12.80
C ASN A 23 9.36 -15.80 -11.39
N ILE A 24 8.82 -14.70 -10.87
CA ILE A 24 9.05 -14.26 -9.50
C ILE A 24 8.48 -15.32 -8.54
N ARG A 25 7.24 -15.74 -8.73
CA ARG A 25 6.57 -16.74 -7.88
C ARG A 25 7.32 -18.07 -7.84
N ALA A 26 7.88 -18.52 -8.99
CA ALA A 26 8.65 -19.75 -9.06
C ALA A 26 9.97 -19.72 -8.26
N ARG A 27 10.46 -18.53 -7.90
CA ARG A 27 11.68 -18.33 -7.10
C ARG A 27 11.41 -18.12 -5.61
N LEU A 28 10.15 -17.91 -5.24
CA LEU A 28 9.76 -17.71 -3.85
C LEU A 28 9.50 -19.05 -3.16
N GLY A 29 9.81 -19.11 -1.86
CA GLY A 29 9.46 -20.26 -1.02
C GLY A 29 7.95 -20.37 -0.81
N SER A 30 7.51 -21.53 -0.35
CA SER A 30 6.11 -21.75 0.05
C SER A 30 5.74 -20.81 1.20
N GLY A 31 4.58 -20.16 1.10
CA GLY A 31 4.09 -19.22 2.12
C GLY A 31 4.56 -17.77 1.93
N VAL A 32 5.33 -17.46 0.87
CA VAL A 32 5.68 -16.07 0.54
C VAL A 32 4.65 -15.50 -0.43
N GLU A 33 4.03 -14.38 -0.02
CA GLU A 33 3.10 -13.64 -0.85
C GLU A 33 3.81 -12.53 -1.65
N ILE A 34 3.25 -12.19 -2.81
CA ILE A 34 3.73 -11.09 -3.64
C ILE A 34 2.81 -9.91 -3.43
N MET A 35 3.35 -8.76 -3.03
CA MET A 35 2.65 -7.49 -3.01
C MET A 35 3.06 -6.67 -4.23
N ALA A 36 2.11 -6.35 -5.12
CA ALA A 36 2.40 -5.53 -6.28
C ALA A 36 2.40 -4.04 -5.93
N VAL A 37 3.51 -3.36 -6.22
CA VAL A 37 3.64 -1.91 -6.00
C VAL A 37 3.20 -1.16 -7.25
N LEU A 38 2.12 -0.39 -7.16
CA LEU A 38 1.46 0.29 -8.27
C LEU A 38 1.52 1.83 -8.19
N LYS A 39 2.40 2.37 -7.35
CA LYS A 39 2.61 3.82 -7.24
C LYS A 39 3.05 4.45 -8.57
N GLY A 40 2.81 5.75 -8.75
CA GLY A 40 3.18 6.47 -9.97
C GLY A 40 2.48 5.91 -11.20
N ASP A 41 1.17 5.67 -11.10
CA ASP A 41 0.37 5.05 -12.16
C ASP A 41 0.97 3.71 -12.65
N GLY A 42 1.33 2.83 -11.69
CA GLY A 42 2.01 1.57 -11.98
C GLY A 42 3.39 1.78 -12.64
N TYR A 43 4.15 2.78 -12.17
CA TYR A 43 5.41 3.22 -12.78
C TYR A 43 5.24 3.60 -14.27
N GLY A 44 4.12 4.26 -14.60
CA GLY A 44 3.77 4.67 -15.96
C GLY A 44 3.18 3.55 -16.83
N HIS A 45 2.88 2.39 -16.26
CA HIS A 45 2.23 1.29 -17.00
C HIS A 45 0.70 1.42 -17.03
N GLY A 46 0.12 2.36 -16.28
CA GLY A 46 -1.33 2.49 -16.13
C GLY A 46 -1.89 1.51 -15.11
N GLU A 47 -1.95 1.89 -13.81
CA GLU A 47 -2.35 0.99 -12.72
C GLU A 47 -3.68 0.29 -12.97
N LYS A 48 -4.68 1.03 -13.49
CA LYS A 48 -6.01 0.48 -13.79
C LYS A 48 -5.99 -0.56 -14.91
N GLY A 49 -5.07 -0.40 -15.86
CA GLY A 49 -4.92 -1.32 -17.00
C GLY A 49 -4.20 -2.61 -16.61
N ILE A 50 -3.22 -2.53 -15.71
CA ILE A 50 -2.43 -3.71 -15.29
C ILE A 50 -3.01 -4.45 -14.08
N TYR A 51 -3.79 -3.78 -13.21
CA TYR A 51 -4.41 -4.38 -12.02
C TYR A 51 -5.20 -5.68 -12.33
N PRO A 52 -6.11 -5.74 -13.33
CA PRO A 52 -6.85 -6.96 -13.62
C PRO A 52 -5.95 -8.14 -14.00
N THR A 53 -4.86 -7.87 -14.73
CA THR A 53 -3.86 -8.89 -15.09
C THR A 53 -3.11 -9.38 -13.86
N LEU A 54 -2.67 -8.49 -12.97
CA LEU A 54 -2.01 -8.87 -11.72
C LEU A 54 -2.94 -9.72 -10.84
N LYS A 55 -4.21 -9.32 -10.71
CA LYS A 55 -5.23 -10.07 -9.97
C LYS A 55 -5.43 -11.47 -10.56
N SER A 56 -5.53 -11.60 -11.89
CA SER A 56 -5.66 -12.92 -12.56
C SER A 56 -4.43 -13.81 -12.36
N CYS A 57 -3.26 -13.20 -12.10
CA CYS A 57 -2.05 -13.93 -11.71
C CYS A 57 -2.02 -14.32 -10.23
N GLY A 58 -3.08 -14.06 -9.46
CA GLY A 58 -3.15 -14.37 -8.03
C GLY A 58 -2.34 -13.42 -7.16
N ILE A 59 -2.20 -12.16 -7.57
CA ILE A 59 -1.73 -11.08 -6.69
C ILE A 59 -2.91 -10.60 -5.86
N GLU A 60 -2.78 -10.70 -4.54
CA GLU A 60 -3.85 -10.42 -3.58
C GLU A 60 -3.52 -9.24 -2.66
N ARG A 61 -2.38 -8.60 -2.85
CA ARG A 61 -1.93 -7.43 -2.07
C ARG A 61 -1.31 -6.41 -2.99
N TYR A 62 -1.63 -5.15 -2.75
CA TYR A 62 -1.13 -4.03 -3.53
C TYR A 62 -0.51 -2.98 -2.63
N ALA A 63 0.38 -2.15 -3.18
CA ALA A 63 0.93 -1.02 -2.46
C ALA A 63 1.03 0.20 -3.38
N VAL A 64 0.79 1.37 -2.81
CA VAL A 64 0.84 2.67 -3.49
C VAL A 64 1.61 3.68 -2.64
N ALA A 65 1.95 4.85 -3.18
CA ALA A 65 2.68 5.86 -2.43
C ALA A 65 1.75 6.75 -1.61
N VAL A 66 0.61 7.16 -2.19
CA VAL A 66 -0.32 8.13 -1.61
C VAL A 66 -1.76 7.63 -1.66
N TRP A 67 -2.63 8.22 -0.83
CA TRP A 67 -4.01 7.75 -0.70
C TRP A 67 -4.83 7.93 -1.99
N GLU A 68 -4.52 8.92 -2.82
CA GLU A 68 -5.19 9.18 -4.10
C GLU A 68 -5.02 8.02 -5.08
N GLU A 69 -3.84 7.42 -5.12
CA GLU A 69 -3.56 6.22 -5.93
C GLU A 69 -4.36 5.02 -5.40
N GLY A 70 -4.44 4.87 -4.07
CA GLY A 70 -5.27 3.86 -3.43
C GLY A 70 -6.75 4.02 -3.77
N ALA A 71 -7.27 5.25 -3.69
CA ALA A 71 -8.64 5.59 -4.09
C ALA A 71 -8.89 5.31 -5.58
N SER A 72 -7.90 5.57 -6.44
CA SER A 72 -7.95 5.27 -7.87
C SER A 72 -8.12 3.77 -8.12
N LEU A 73 -7.34 2.92 -7.42
CA LEU A 73 -7.48 1.46 -7.50
C LEU A 73 -8.83 0.98 -6.95
N ARG A 74 -9.32 1.54 -5.82
CA ARG A 74 -10.66 1.23 -5.30
C ARG A 74 -11.76 1.53 -6.32
N ASN A 75 -11.68 2.70 -6.98
CA ASN A 75 -12.61 3.08 -8.04
C ASN A 75 -12.49 2.18 -9.29
N ALA A 76 -11.35 1.53 -9.50
CA ALA A 76 -11.17 0.51 -10.54
C ALA A 76 -11.64 -0.89 -10.13
N GLY A 77 -12.24 -1.05 -8.94
CA GLY A 77 -12.80 -2.30 -8.44
C GLY A 77 -11.84 -3.17 -7.63
N CYS A 78 -10.70 -2.61 -7.18
CA CYS A 78 -9.81 -3.33 -6.28
C CYS A 78 -10.44 -3.46 -4.88
N THR A 79 -10.61 -4.69 -4.41
CA THR A 79 -11.13 -5.03 -3.09
C THR A 79 -10.05 -5.55 -2.15
N GLU A 80 -8.92 -5.94 -2.68
CA GLU A 80 -7.78 -6.49 -1.97
C GLU A 80 -7.10 -5.44 -1.06
N PRO A 81 -6.34 -5.84 -0.04
CA PRO A 81 -5.57 -4.92 0.79
C PRO A 81 -4.64 -4.02 -0.03
N ILE A 82 -4.65 -2.72 0.28
CA ILE A 82 -3.78 -1.71 -0.34
C ILE A 82 -2.97 -1.04 0.75
N LEU A 83 -1.65 -1.26 0.74
CA LEU A 83 -0.70 -0.63 1.66
C LEU A 83 -0.28 0.74 1.11
N LEU A 84 -0.35 1.78 1.95
CA LEU A 84 0.31 3.06 1.69
C LEU A 84 1.75 3.01 2.17
N LEU A 85 2.67 3.23 1.25
CA LEU A 85 4.12 3.22 1.54
C LEU A 85 4.63 4.59 2.03
N GLY A 86 3.90 5.65 1.74
CA GLY A 86 4.24 7.02 2.13
C GLY A 86 3.53 7.48 3.39
N ASP A 87 3.86 8.69 3.81
CA ASP A 87 3.19 9.39 4.89
C ASP A 87 1.85 9.96 4.42
N THR A 88 0.93 10.16 5.39
CA THR A 88 -0.35 10.82 5.15
C THR A 88 -0.49 11.95 6.15
N CYS A 89 -0.61 13.18 5.67
CA CYS A 89 -0.77 14.33 6.54
C CYS A 89 -2.13 14.29 7.29
N ASP A 90 -2.17 14.92 8.45
CA ASP A 90 -3.30 14.88 9.40
C ASP A 90 -4.66 15.17 8.73
N GLY A 91 -4.73 16.19 7.89
CA GLY A 91 -5.96 16.57 7.20
C GLY A 91 -6.47 15.57 6.15
N GLN A 92 -5.75 14.47 5.92
CA GLN A 92 -6.07 13.45 4.92
C GLN A 92 -6.28 12.06 5.53
N LEU A 93 -6.09 11.89 6.85
CA LEU A 93 -6.22 10.60 7.54
C LEU A 93 -7.62 9.97 7.37
N GLU A 94 -8.68 10.79 7.29
CA GLU A 94 -10.04 10.29 7.04
C GLU A 94 -10.17 9.52 5.73
N ASN A 95 -9.36 9.87 4.71
CA ASN A 95 -9.38 9.19 3.43
C ASN A 95 -8.89 7.73 3.55
N LEU A 96 -8.01 7.43 4.53
CA LEU A 96 -7.54 6.07 4.77
C LEU A 96 -8.70 5.15 5.18
N ILE A 97 -9.56 5.64 6.07
CA ILE A 97 -10.75 4.93 6.53
C ILE A 97 -11.77 4.84 5.39
N LYS A 98 -12.08 5.97 4.75
CA LYS A 98 -13.06 6.07 3.67
C LYS A 98 -12.79 5.10 2.52
N PHE A 99 -11.52 4.94 2.13
CA PHE A 99 -11.12 4.07 1.04
C PHE A 99 -10.58 2.71 1.50
N ASN A 100 -10.67 2.40 2.81
CA ASN A 100 -10.16 1.16 3.39
C ASN A 100 -8.72 0.86 2.96
N LEU A 101 -7.81 1.80 3.23
CA LEU A 101 -6.39 1.72 2.91
C LEU A 101 -5.59 1.41 4.17
N THR A 102 -4.54 0.62 4.05
CA THR A 102 -3.65 0.25 5.16
C THR A 102 -2.45 1.20 5.19
N PRO A 103 -2.38 2.21 6.09
CA PRO A 103 -1.24 3.11 6.15
C PRO A 103 0.00 2.47 6.78
N ALA A 104 1.16 2.99 6.40
CA ALA A 104 2.41 2.80 7.12
C ALA A 104 2.42 3.71 8.35
N ILE A 105 2.58 3.15 9.54
CA ILE A 105 2.68 3.88 10.81
C ILE A 105 4.12 3.87 11.30
N PHE A 106 4.63 5.05 11.59
CA PHE A 106 5.98 5.29 12.13
C PHE A 106 6.03 6.50 13.09
N SER A 107 4.85 6.93 13.57
CA SER A 107 4.67 7.98 14.57
C SER A 107 3.52 7.60 15.50
N LEU A 108 3.71 7.77 16.81
CA LEU A 108 2.65 7.57 17.80
C LEU A 108 1.54 8.60 17.63
N ASP A 109 1.90 9.86 17.34
CA ASP A 109 0.92 10.94 17.13
C ASP A 109 -0.04 10.61 15.97
N THR A 110 0.50 10.14 14.84
CA THR A 110 -0.31 9.69 13.70
C THR A 110 -1.20 8.49 14.08
N ALA A 111 -0.67 7.53 14.84
CA ALA A 111 -1.44 6.38 15.30
C ALA A 111 -2.60 6.79 16.22
N GLU A 112 -2.38 7.69 17.18
CA GLU A 112 -3.39 8.18 18.11
C GLU A 112 -4.51 8.94 17.39
N LYS A 113 -4.17 9.79 16.41
CA LYS A 113 -5.13 10.48 15.56
C LYS A 113 -5.98 9.50 14.73
N LEU A 114 -5.31 8.55 14.08
CA LEU A 114 -5.99 7.55 13.26
C LEU A 114 -6.89 6.64 14.11
N ASN A 115 -6.44 6.22 15.31
CA ASN A 115 -7.26 5.45 16.25
C ASN A 115 -8.53 6.22 16.65
N THR A 116 -8.41 7.53 16.86
CA THR A 116 -9.56 8.39 17.20
C THR A 116 -10.55 8.48 16.03
N LEU A 117 -10.05 8.68 14.80
CA LEU A 117 -10.88 8.72 13.60
C LEU A 117 -11.54 7.37 13.32
N ALA A 118 -10.83 6.26 13.49
CA ALA A 118 -11.35 4.91 13.34
C ALA A 118 -12.48 4.62 14.35
N LYS A 119 -12.31 5.08 15.61
CA LYS A 119 -13.35 5.01 16.64
C LYS A 119 -14.61 5.77 16.22
N TRP A 120 -14.49 6.98 15.69
CA TRP A 120 -15.63 7.76 15.22
C TRP A 120 -16.32 7.12 14.02
N GLY A 121 -15.54 6.50 13.13
CA GLY A 121 -16.05 5.73 12.00
C GLY A 121 -16.64 4.36 12.37
N GLY A 122 -16.50 3.92 13.63
CA GLY A 122 -16.98 2.61 14.09
C GLY A 122 -16.26 1.43 13.44
N VAL A 123 -14.99 1.59 13.08
CA VAL A 123 -14.18 0.57 12.39
C VAL A 123 -12.89 0.24 13.16
N THR A 124 -12.32 -0.91 12.87
CA THR A 124 -10.93 -1.23 13.22
C THR A 124 -10.08 -1.05 11.97
N GLN A 125 -9.12 -0.12 12.03
CA GLN A 125 -8.28 0.26 10.91
C GLN A 125 -7.04 -0.61 10.86
N PRO A 126 -6.81 -1.40 9.77
CA PRO A 126 -5.55 -2.13 9.59
C PRO A 126 -4.40 -1.16 9.34
N VAL A 127 -3.26 -1.43 9.97
CA VAL A 127 -2.04 -0.64 9.83
C VAL A 127 -0.82 -1.55 9.68
N HIS A 128 0.22 -1.07 8.98
CA HIS A 128 1.54 -1.69 8.98
C HIS A 128 2.54 -0.80 9.69
N ILE A 129 3.40 -1.39 10.51
CA ILE A 129 4.51 -0.69 11.15
C ILE A 129 5.66 -0.55 10.16
N LYS A 130 6.14 0.68 9.95
CA LYS A 130 7.33 0.95 9.13
C LYS A 130 8.54 1.10 10.02
N ILE A 131 9.56 0.29 9.77
CA ILE A 131 10.87 0.35 10.46
C ILE A 131 11.90 0.92 9.49
N ASP A 132 12.70 1.87 9.96
CA ASP A 132 13.86 2.37 9.22
C ASP A 132 15.09 1.54 9.58
N THR A 133 15.60 0.81 8.63
CA THR A 133 16.80 -0.03 8.76
C THR A 133 18.03 0.55 8.10
N GLY A 134 18.01 1.87 7.80
CA GLY A 134 19.18 2.57 7.27
C GLY A 134 18.91 3.49 6.09
N MET A 135 17.73 3.44 5.46
CA MET A 135 17.40 4.36 4.36
C MET A 135 17.21 5.82 4.82
N SER A 136 16.89 6.03 6.12
CA SER A 136 16.80 7.35 6.77
C SER A 136 15.80 8.31 6.09
N ARG A 137 14.65 7.78 5.65
CA ARG A 137 13.58 8.57 5.04
C ARG A 137 12.35 8.65 5.93
N ILE A 138 11.74 7.52 6.25
CA ILE A 138 10.59 7.34 7.14
C ILE A 138 10.70 5.99 7.85
N GLY A 139 10.17 5.88 9.05
CA GLY A 139 10.14 4.65 9.83
C GLY A 139 10.51 4.91 11.28
N PHE A 140 10.05 4.06 12.19
CA PHE A 140 10.62 4.00 13.52
C PHE A 140 12.08 3.54 13.43
N PRO A 141 12.99 4.07 14.26
CA PRO A 141 14.36 3.57 14.31
C PRO A 141 14.37 2.09 14.73
N ALA A 142 15.35 1.32 14.22
CA ALA A 142 15.46 -0.10 14.56
C ALA A 142 16.15 -0.29 15.92
N ASP A 143 15.56 0.23 17.00
CA ASP A 143 16.07 0.19 18.37
C ASP A 143 14.93 -0.02 19.39
N GLU A 144 15.27 -0.03 20.69
CA GLU A 144 14.35 -0.26 21.80
C GLU A 144 13.21 0.79 21.86
N SER A 145 13.41 2.01 21.36
CA SER A 145 12.36 3.03 21.34
C SER A 145 11.20 2.67 20.42
N ALA A 146 11.51 1.96 19.31
CA ALA A 146 10.49 1.44 18.41
C ALA A 146 9.63 0.35 19.08
N VAL A 147 10.24 -0.50 19.89
CA VAL A 147 9.52 -1.58 20.60
C VAL A 147 8.44 -0.99 21.50
N GLU A 148 8.77 0.04 22.29
CA GLU A 148 7.81 0.69 23.18
C GLU A 148 6.69 1.39 22.37
N SER A 149 7.04 2.07 21.26
CA SER A 149 6.07 2.71 20.40
C SER A 149 5.10 1.71 19.77
N VAL A 150 5.61 0.59 19.25
CA VAL A 150 4.79 -0.47 18.66
C VAL A 150 3.90 -1.14 19.72
N ARG A 151 4.41 -1.35 20.94
CA ARG A 151 3.61 -1.87 22.06
C ARG A 151 2.42 -0.97 22.35
N ARG A 152 2.62 0.33 22.46
CA ARG A 152 1.54 1.31 22.67
C ARG A 152 0.52 1.31 21.52
N ILE A 153 0.98 1.19 20.27
CA ILE A 153 0.08 1.10 19.11
C ILE A 153 -0.75 -0.17 19.16
N SER A 154 -0.15 -1.30 19.58
CA SER A 154 -0.87 -2.59 19.69
C SER A 154 -1.97 -2.60 20.75
N GLU A 155 -1.94 -1.67 21.71
CA GLU A 155 -2.97 -1.49 22.75
C GLU A 155 -4.12 -0.57 22.30
N MET A 156 -4.03 0.06 21.12
CA MET A 156 -5.07 0.94 20.58
C MET A 156 -6.25 0.12 20.03
N SER A 157 -7.41 0.28 20.64
CA SER A 157 -8.58 -0.60 20.42
C SER A 157 -9.19 -0.51 19.01
N ASN A 158 -8.90 0.54 18.25
CA ASN A 158 -9.44 0.75 16.91
C ASN A 158 -8.38 0.69 15.80
N LEU A 159 -7.16 0.22 16.16
CA LEU A 159 -6.12 -0.13 15.19
C LEU A 159 -5.80 -1.62 15.26
N GLU A 160 -5.46 -2.20 14.12
CA GLU A 160 -4.99 -3.58 14.01
C GLU A 160 -3.65 -3.59 13.28
N ILE A 161 -2.58 -4.03 13.96
CA ILE A 161 -1.29 -4.22 13.31
C ILE A 161 -1.34 -5.50 12.48
N THR A 162 -1.52 -5.36 11.17
CA THR A 162 -1.60 -6.49 10.23
C THR A 162 -0.27 -6.82 9.56
N GLY A 163 0.77 -6.03 9.83
CA GLY A 163 2.09 -6.29 9.29
C GLY A 163 3.14 -5.25 9.70
N ALA A 164 4.38 -5.55 9.33
CA ALA A 164 5.51 -4.62 9.44
C ALA A 164 6.37 -4.73 8.19
N PHE A 165 7.07 -3.65 7.84
CA PHE A 165 7.96 -3.66 6.69
C PHE A 165 9.11 -2.67 6.85
N THR A 166 10.14 -2.88 6.04
CA THR A 166 11.25 -1.96 5.86
C THR A 166 11.53 -1.71 4.38
N HIS A 167 12.45 -0.81 4.10
CA HIS A 167 12.99 -0.55 2.78
C HIS A 167 14.50 -0.36 2.90
N PHE A 168 15.25 -1.09 2.11
CA PHE A 168 16.73 -1.08 2.09
C PHE A 168 17.29 0.15 1.41
#